data_4e83ad3abcbff39fc8f860c0976ffab5
#
_entry.id   4e83ad3abcbff39fc8f860c0976ffab5
#
_cell.length_a   1.000
_cell.length_b   1.000
_cell.length_c   1.000
_cell.angle_alpha   90.00
_cell.angle_beta   90.00
_cell.angle_gamma   90.00
#
_symmetry.space_group_name_H-M   'P 1'
#
loop_
_entity.id
_entity.type
_entity.pdbx_description
1 polymer ?
#
loop_
_entity_poly.entity_id
_entity_poly.type
_entity_poly.pdbx_seq_one_letter_code
_entity_poly.pdbx_strand_id
1 'polypeptide(L)'
;TPSMFKRYSGTVLNLAQGASGNNYFHFFFDIIPKIYLIKKKTRIKIDFYYVSTPKKWQIKIFKILGVLEDELINSSKNKHIFADQIISLDHPWYQKGMFQDQVRKMPKWVILINRKLFLKKKSKFKCFKKIFLDRSSSSYNHCQIFDQKKINKWIIKKDLTIYKPEKLSFNKQIHLFNTASVIVGAHGAAFTNIIFCKPG
;
A
#
# COMPACT_ATOMS: atom_id res chain seq x y z
N THR A 1 -18.35 -17.91 -23.20
CA THR A 1 -17.22 -18.02 -24.13
C THR A 1 -15.94 -18.13 -23.33
N PRO A 2 -15.07 -19.15 -23.58
CA PRO A 2 -13.77 -19.22 -22.94
C PRO A 2 -13.01 -17.92 -23.26
N SER A 3 -12.49 -17.23 -22.23
CA SER A 3 -11.64 -16.06 -22.46
C SER A 3 -10.40 -16.53 -23.23
N MET A 4 -10.15 -15.95 -24.40
CA MET A 4 -8.95 -16.28 -25.18
C MET A 4 -7.71 -16.05 -24.32
N PHE A 5 -6.81 -17.02 -24.31
CA PHE A 5 -5.52 -16.91 -23.67
C PHE A 5 -4.68 -15.83 -24.36
N LYS A 6 -4.13 -14.92 -23.60
CA LYS A 6 -3.20 -13.93 -24.13
C LYS A 6 -1.77 -14.37 -23.84
N ARG A 7 -0.94 -14.42 -24.89
CA ARG A 7 0.48 -14.76 -24.79
C ARG A 7 1.33 -13.51 -24.62
N TYR A 8 2.31 -13.60 -23.74
CA TYR A 8 3.32 -12.57 -23.49
C TYR A 8 4.71 -13.19 -23.68
N SER A 9 5.53 -12.61 -24.57
CA SER A 9 6.93 -13.00 -24.69
C SER A 9 7.74 -12.36 -23.57
N GLY A 10 8.47 -13.17 -22.82
CA GLY A 10 9.30 -12.75 -21.71
C GLY A 10 8.84 -13.25 -20.36
N THR A 11 9.37 -12.62 -19.31
CA THR A 11 9.18 -13.01 -17.91
C THR A 11 8.07 -12.17 -17.26
N VAL A 12 7.08 -12.84 -16.72
CA VAL A 12 5.96 -12.23 -15.97
C VAL A 12 6.16 -12.47 -14.47
N LEU A 13 6.17 -11.39 -13.68
CA LEU A 13 6.08 -11.49 -12.21
C LEU A 13 4.62 -11.51 -11.78
N ASN A 14 4.18 -12.59 -11.15
CA ASN A 14 2.84 -12.70 -10.61
C ASN A 14 2.74 -11.96 -9.26
N LEU A 15 1.98 -10.89 -9.25
CA LEU A 15 1.66 -10.06 -8.08
C LEU A 15 0.16 -10.05 -7.78
N ALA A 16 -0.65 -10.76 -8.59
CA ALA A 16 -2.09 -10.81 -8.39
C ALA A 16 -2.42 -11.63 -7.14
N GLN A 17 -3.10 -11.01 -6.20
CA GLN A 17 -3.63 -11.66 -5.00
C GLN A 17 -4.89 -10.95 -4.53
N GLY A 18 -5.81 -11.69 -3.86
CA GLY A 18 -7.19 -11.26 -3.62
C GLY A 18 -7.35 -9.86 -3.02
N ALA A 19 -6.67 -9.56 -1.92
CA ALA A 19 -6.84 -8.28 -1.22
C ALA A 19 -6.00 -7.12 -1.81
N SER A 20 -4.94 -7.39 -2.57
CA SER A 20 -3.98 -6.38 -3.02
C SER A 20 -4.56 -5.39 -4.02
N GLY A 21 -5.56 -5.79 -4.81
CA GLY A 21 -6.22 -4.93 -5.80
C GLY A 21 -7.00 -3.77 -5.20
N ASN A 22 -7.45 -3.89 -3.94
CA ASN A 22 -8.35 -2.93 -3.31
C ASN A 22 -7.86 -2.39 -1.98
N ASN A 23 -6.93 -3.06 -1.32
CA ASN A 23 -6.51 -2.74 0.03
C ASN A 23 -5.12 -2.10 0.06
N TYR A 24 -5.05 -0.89 0.63
CA TYR A 24 -3.83 -0.10 0.73
C TYR A 24 -2.75 -0.81 1.58
N PHE A 25 -3.14 -1.47 2.69
CA PHE A 25 -2.23 -2.24 3.53
C PHE A 25 -1.57 -3.37 2.74
N HIS A 26 -2.36 -4.22 2.09
CA HIS A 26 -1.84 -5.36 1.33
C HIS A 26 -0.95 -4.94 0.15
N PHE A 27 -1.24 -3.81 -0.47
CA PHE A 27 -0.36 -3.30 -1.51
C PHE A 27 1.04 -2.97 -0.98
N PHE A 28 1.14 -2.28 0.16
CA PHE A 28 2.42 -1.89 0.74
C PHE A 28 3.18 -3.03 1.40
N PHE A 29 2.47 -3.97 2.01
CA PHE A 29 3.12 -5.03 2.78
C PHE A 29 3.30 -6.34 2.02
N ASP A 30 2.51 -6.58 0.96
CA ASP A 30 2.60 -7.83 0.20
C ASP A 30 3.22 -7.60 -1.18
N ILE A 31 2.80 -6.56 -1.93
CA ILE A 31 3.19 -6.37 -3.33
C ILE A 31 4.55 -5.68 -3.44
N ILE A 32 4.73 -4.54 -2.77
CA ILE A 32 5.97 -3.77 -2.85
C ILE A 32 7.21 -4.56 -2.41
N PRO A 33 7.15 -5.35 -1.31
CA PRO A 33 8.27 -6.20 -0.92
C PRO A 33 8.65 -7.23 -2.00
N LYS A 34 7.70 -7.84 -2.70
CA LYS A 34 7.97 -8.79 -3.78
C LYS A 34 8.73 -8.13 -4.93
N ILE A 35 8.28 -6.95 -5.36
CA ILE A 35 8.96 -6.17 -6.41
C ILE A 35 10.40 -5.83 -5.98
N TYR A 36 10.57 -5.40 -4.73
CA TYR A 36 11.89 -5.08 -4.21
C TYR A 36 12.81 -6.30 -4.20
N LEU A 37 12.33 -7.45 -3.72
CA LEU A 37 13.11 -8.68 -3.66
C LEU A 37 13.60 -9.08 -5.06
N ILE A 38 12.72 -9.13 -6.03
CA ILE A 38 13.10 -9.46 -7.41
C ILE A 38 14.14 -8.47 -7.94
N LYS A 39 13.86 -7.17 -7.87
CA LYS A 39 14.74 -6.14 -8.46
C LYS A 39 16.10 -6.01 -7.75
N LYS A 40 16.20 -6.37 -6.45
CA LYS A 40 17.42 -6.15 -5.65
C LYS A 40 18.15 -7.40 -5.24
N LYS A 41 17.48 -8.55 -5.24
CA LYS A 41 18.05 -9.81 -4.75
C LYS A 41 18.26 -10.85 -5.85
N THR A 42 17.76 -10.55 -7.06
CA THR A 42 17.99 -11.42 -8.22
C THR A 42 18.52 -10.60 -9.39
N ARG A 43 19.02 -11.31 -10.42
CA ARG A 43 19.41 -10.73 -11.71
C ARG A 43 18.34 -10.96 -12.79
N ILE A 44 17.16 -11.44 -12.38
CA ILE A 44 16.07 -11.75 -13.29
C ILE A 44 15.46 -10.45 -13.81
N LYS A 45 15.43 -10.31 -15.13
CA LYS A 45 14.71 -9.23 -15.80
C LYS A 45 13.23 -9.58 -15.80
N ILE A 46 12.40 -8.66 -15.34
CA ILE A 46 10.95 -8.76 -15.42
C ILE A 46 10.47 -7.87 -16.56
N ASP A 47 9.74 -8.46 -17.50
CA ASP A 47 9.18 -7.75 -18.64
C ASP A 47 7.74 -7.29 -18.36
N PHE A 48 6.98 -8.06 -17.57
CA PHE A 48 5.60 -7.73 -17.23
C PHE A 48 5.27 -8.07 -15.77
N TYR A 49 4.25 -7.39 -15.23
CA TYR A 49 3.76 -7.56 -13.88
C TYR A 49 2.26 -7.91 -13.93
N TYR A 50 1.90 -9.13 -13.59
CA TYR A 50 0.51 -9.57 -13.51
C TYR A 50 -0.08 -9.14 -12.19
N VAL A 51 -1.03 -8.19 -12.23
CA VAL A 51 -1.56 -7.51 -11.04
C VAL A 51 -3.07 -7.63 -10.97
N SER A 52 -3.61 -7.67 -9.75
CA SER A 52 -5.05 -7.46 -9.52
C SER A 52 -5.42 -6.08 -10.04
N THR A 53 -6.67 -5.89 -10.52
CA THR A 53 -7.15 -4.63 -11.13
C THR A 53 -6.53 -3.36 -10.51
N PRO A 54 -5.49 -2.77 -11.11
CA PRO A 54 -4.74 -1.69 -10.47
C PRO A 54 -5.53 -0.38 -10.50
N LYS A 55 -5.56 0.29 -9.36
CA LYS A 55 -6.17 1.62 -9.24
C LYS A 55 -5.18 2.72 -9.62
N LYS A 56 -5.67 3.89 -10.00
CA LYS A 56 -4.84 5.04 -10.40
C LYS A 56 -3.72 5.38 -9.40
N TRP A 57 -3.97 5.25 -8.10
CA TRP A 57 -2.96 5.50 -7.08
C TRP A 57 -1.86 4.41 -7.06
N GLN A 58 -2.21 3.14 -7.33
CA GLN A 58 -1.24 2.04 -7.44
C GLN A 58 -0.34 2.22 -8.66
N ILE A 59 -0.91 2.57 -9.82
CA ILE A 59 -0.15 2.86 -11.05
C ILE A 59 0.89 3.96 -10.79
N LYS A 60 0.51 5.02 -10.06
CA LYS A 60 1.47 6.08 -9.68
C LYS A 60 2.60 5.54 -8.80
N ILE A 61 2.33 4.62 -7.90
CA ILE A 61 3.37 4.02 -7.05
C ILE A 61 4.22 3.03 -7.85
N PHE A 62 3.63 2.23 -8.71
CA PHE A 62 4.38 1.37 -9.64
C PHE A 62 5.39 2.18 -10.46
N LYS A 63 4.98 3.34 -10.99
CA LYS A 63 5.89 4.25 -11.70
C LYS A 63 7.06 4.74 -10.85
N ILE A 64 6.83 5.04 -9.56
CA ILE A 64 7.91 5.39 -8.61
C ILE A 64 8.89 4.22 -8.43
N LEU A 65 8.40 2.98 -8.51
CA LEU A 65 9.21 1.76 -8.43
C LEU A 65 9.90 1.40 -9.76
N GLY A 66 9.75 2.22 -10.80
CA GLY A 66 10.29 1.98 -12.13
C GLY A 66 9.57 0.84 -12.87
N VAL A 67 8.25 0.75 -12.68
CA VAL A 67 7.35 -0.14 -13.42
C VAL A 67 6.40 0.74 -14.22
N LEU A 68 6.39 0.57 -15.53
CA LEU A 68 5.57 1.36 -16.47
C LEU A 68 4.15 0.80 -16.53
N GLU A 69 3.21 1.61 -16.98
CA GLU A 69 1.79 1.22 -17.02
C GLU A 69 1.53 0.14 -18.08
N ASP A 70 2.25 0.17 -19.19
CA ASP A 70 2.20 -0.83 -20.28
C ASP A 70 2.83 -2.17 -19.90
N GLU A 71 3.69 -2.21 -18.88
CA GLU A 71 4.21 -3.44 -18.28
C GLU A 71 3.19 -4.12 -17.34
N LEU A 72 2.08 -3.45 -17.00
CA LEU A 72 1.07 -3.99 -16.08
C LEU A 72 0.01 -4.83 -16.83
N ILE A 73 -0.07 -6.11 -16.50
CA ILE A 73 -1.14 -7.00 -16.99
C ILE A 73 -2.25 -7.02 -15.96
N ASN A 74 -3.41 -6.46 -16.30
CA ASN A 74 -4.57 -6.45 -15.44
C ASN A 74 -5.28 -7.82 -15.45
N SER A 75 -5.33 -8.51 -14.30
CA SER A 75 -5.91 -9.85 -14.17
C SER A 75 -7.42 -9.91 -14.43
N SER A 76 -8.17 -8.82 -14.22
CA SER A 76 -9.61 -8.81 -14.52
C SER A 76 -9.90 -8.79 -16.01
N LYS A 77 -8.98 -8.22 -16.81
CA LYS A 77 -9.10 -8.20 -18.28
C LYS A 77 -8.43 -9.42 -18.92
N ASN A 78 -7.40 -9.97 -18.29
CA ASN A 78 -6.62 -11.10 -18.79
C ASN A 78 -6.59 -12.18 -17.72
N LYS A 79 -7.70 -12.93 -17.59
CA LYS A 79 -7.87 -13.97 -16.56
C LYS A 79 -6.89 -15.12 -16.73
N HIS A 80 -6.57 -15.45 -17.97
CA HIS A 80 -5.65 -16.51 -18.33
C HIS A 80 -4.56 -15.94 -19.23
N ILE A 81 -3.31 -16.16 -18.86
CA ILE A 81 -2.14 -15.73 -19.64
C ILE A 81 -1.19 -16.90 -19.82
N PHE A 82 -0.44 -16.86 -20.92
CA PHE A 82 0.78 -17.63 -21.13
C PHE A 82 1.96 -16.68 -21.19
N ALA A 83 3.09 -17.09 -20.63
CA ALA A 83 4.35 -16.37 -20.75
C ALA A 83 5.48 -17.37 -20.92
N ASP A 84 6.60 -16.90 -21.44
CA ASP A 84 7.79 -17.76 -21.58
C ASP A 84 8.31 -18.18 -20.20
N GLN A 85 8.18 -17.29 -19.18
CA GLN A 85 8.43 -17.58 -17.79
C GLN A 85 7.42 -16.86 -16.88
N ILE A 86 6.88 -17.56 -15.87
CA ILE A 86 6.07 -16.94 -14.82
C ILE A 86 6.76 -17.16 -13.48
N ILE A 87 7.02 -16.06 -12.76
CA ILE A 87 7.60 -16.07 -11.43
C ILE A 87 6.52 -15.75 -10.42
N SER A 88 6.34 -16.61 -9.44
CA SER A 88 5.52 -16.36 -8.25
C SER A 88 6.42 -16.41 -7.02
N LEU A 89 6.23 -15.44 -6.13
CA LEU A 89 6.92 -15.41 -4.84
C LEU A 89 5.94 -15.77 -3.73
N ASP A 90 6.46 -16.46 -2.73
CA ASP A 90 5.73 -16.69 -1.48
C ASP A 90 5.32 -15.39 -0.83
N HIS A 91 4.37 -15.48 0.11
CA HIS A 91 3.94 -14.31 0.85
C HIS A 91 5.10 -13.77 1.72
N PRO A 92 5.41 -12.45 1.68
CA PRO A 92 6.63 -11.92 2.29
C PRO A 92 6.67 -12.00 3.82
N TRP A 93 5.53 -12.21 4.47
CA TRP A 93 5.46 -12.26 5.93
C TRP A 93 4.41 -13.24 6.48
N TYR A 94 3.39 -13.59 5.71
CA TYR A 94 2.40 -14.58 6.13
C TYR A 94 2.82 -15.98 5.69
N GLN A 95 2.89 -16.91 6.61
CA GLN A 95 3.22 -18.32 6.33
C GLN A 95 2.02 -19.23 6.57
N LYS A 96 1.54 -19.31 7.81
CA LYS A 96 0.40 -20.14 8.23
C LYS A 96 -0.15 -19.67 9.58
N GLY A 97 -1.36 -20.11 9.92
CA GLY A 97 -2.01 -19.83 11.20
C GLY A 97 -2.91 -18.60 11.16
N MET A 98 -3.20 -18.04 12.31
CA MET A 98 -4.08 -16.89 12.44
C MET A 98 -3.43 -15.62 11.87
N PHE A 99 -4.15 -14.91 11.01
CA PHE A 99 -3.66 -13.69 10.36
C PHE A 99 -3.17 -12.64 11.37
N GLN A 100 -3.91 -12.45 12.45
CA GLN A 100 -3.56 -11.48 13.49
C GLN A 100 -2.20 -11.74 14.14
N ASP A 101 -1.87 -13.01 14.36
CA ASP A 101 -0.57 -13.40 14.93
C ASP A 101 0.57 -13.18 13.96
N GLN A 102 0.33 -13.41 12.67
CA GLN A 102 1.32 -13.15 11.64
C GLN A 102 1.58 -11.65 11.46
N VAL A 103 0.54 -10.80 11.53
CA VAL A 103 0.71 -9.33 11.50
C VAL A 103 1.59 -8.85 12.65
N ARG A 104 1.39 -9.38 13.87
CA ARG A 104 2.24 -9.04 15.04
C ARG A 104 3.71 -9.43 14.85
N LYS A 105 3.96 -10.49 14.10
CA LYS A 105 5.30 -11.01 13.80
C LYS A 105 5.87 -10.51 12.48
N MET A 106 5.27 -9.49 11.89
CA MET A 106 5.72 -8.96 10.60
C MET A 106 7.21 -8.61 10.63
N PRO A 107 8.01 -9.10 9.66
CA PRO A 107 9.43 -8.86 9.63
C PRO A 107 9.77 -7.38 9.45
N LYS A 108 10.70 -6.86 10.25
CA LYS A 108 11.15 -5.44 10.18
C LYS A 108 11.61 -5.03 8.78
N TRP A 109 12.18 -5.95 8.00
CA TRP A 109 12.65 -5.64 6.65
C TRP A 109 11.54 -5.14 5.71
N VAL A 110 10.30 -5.63 5.86
CA VAL A 110 9.14 -5.16 5.07
C VAL A 110 8.86 -3.68 5.32
N ILE A 111 8.94 -3.26 6.59
CA ILE A 111 8.78 -1.86 7.00
C ILE A 111 9.95 -1.02 6.46
N LEU A 112 11.17 -1.49 6.66
CA LEU A 112 12.40 -0.78 6.26
C LEU A 112 12.49 -0.57 4.76
N ILE A 113 12.04 -1.53 3.94
CA ILE A 113 11.98 -1.38 2.49
C ILE A 113 11.03 -0.26 2.09
N ASN A 114 9.82 -0.23 2.62
CA ASN A 114 8.86 0.82 2.32
C ASN A 114 9.41 2.20 2.72
N ARG A 115 10.03 2.31 3.88
CA ARG A 115 10.72 3.54 4.32
C ARG A 115 11.83 3.95 3.36
N LYS A 116 12.70 3.00 2.96
CA LYS A 116 13.82 3.24 2.04
C LYS A 116 13.34 3.71 0.66
N LEU A 117 12.27 3.13 0.14
CA LEU A 117 11.75 3.47 -1.18
C LEU A 117 11.06 4.83 -1.23
N PHE A 118 10.35 5.22 -0.18
CA PHE A 118 9.43 6.36 -0.23
C PHE A 118 9.80 7.53 0.67
N LEU A 119 10.55 7.33 1.76
CA LEU A 119 11.07 8.44 2.54
C LEU A 119 12.28 9.05 1.84
N LYS A 120 12.09 10.17 1.17
CA LYS A 120 13.19 11.01 0.70
C LYS A 120 13.93 11.57 1.90
N LYS A 121 15.28 11.68 1.81
CA LYS A 121 16.14 12.18 2.88
C LYS A 121 15.57 13.44 3.54
N LYS A 122 15.47 13.39 4.86
CA LYS A 122 15.15 14.42 5.86
C LYS A 122 14.36 15.64 5.34
N SER A 123 13.07 15.62 5.54
CA SER A 123 12.32 16.87 5.66
C SER A 123 12.90 17.67 6.82
N LYS A 124 13.47 18.85 6.55
CA LYS A 124 13.98 19.79 7.56
C LYS A 124 12.86 20.39 8.42
N PHE A 125 11.61 20.10 8.11
CA PHE A 125 10.45 20.67 8.79
C PHE A 125 10.15 19.92 10.09
N LYS A 126 10.41 20.57 11.20
CA LYS A 126 9.82 20.23 12.50
C LYS A 126 8.36 20.72 12.47
N CYS A 127 7.44 19.90 12.06
CA CYS A 127 6.03 20.22 12.16
C CYS A 127 5.36 19.17 13.05
N PHE A 128 5.10 19.52 14.29
CA PHE A 128 4.42 18.64 15.26
C PHE A 128 2.92 18.84 15.12
N LYS A 129 2.31 18.22 14.10
CA LYS A 129 0.87 18.25 13.92
C LYS A 129 0.23 17.10 14.68
N LYS A 130 -0.83 17.41 15.42
CA LYS A 130 -1.78 16.41 15.92
C LYS A 130 -2.84 16.21 14.84
N ILE A 131 -2.99 15.01 14.34
CA ILE A 131 -3.90 14.73 13.22
C ILE A 131 -4.99 13.74 13.60
N PHE A 132 -6.18 13.98 13.06
CA PHE A 132 -7.29 13.05 13.10
C PHE A 132 -7.57 12.53 11.69
N LEU A 133 -7.58 11.21 11.53
CA LEU A 133 -7.86 10.54 10.26
C LEU A 133 -9.37 10.31 10.15
N ASP A 134 -10.03 11.14 9.37
CA ASP A 134 -11.46 11.01 9.08
C ASP A 134 -11.68 9.94 8.00
N ARG A 135 -12.60 9.02 8.29
CA ARG A 135 -13.01 7.93 7.39
C ARG A 135 -14.45 8.06 6.89
N SER A 136 -15.10 9.19 7.11
CA SER A 136 -16.51 9.40 6.74
C SER A 136 -16.79 9.17 5.25
N SER A 137 -15.78 9.28 4.38
CA SER A 137 -15.85 9.03 2.93
C SER A 137 -15.21 7.70 2.50
N SER A 138 -14.92 6.79 3.44
CA SER A 138 -14.38 5.47 3.11
C SER A 138 -15.41 4.62 2.37
N SER A 139 -14.98 3.94 1.31
CA SER A 139 -15.83 3.00 0.55
C SER A 139 -16.24 1.76 1.36
N TYR A 140 -15.58 1.49 2.48
CA TYR A 140 -15.90 0.40 3.38
C TYR A 140 -16.51 0.93 4.67
N ASN A 141 -17.76 0.56 4.96
CA ASN A 141 -18.54 1.07 6.10
C ASN A 141 -18.21 0.39 7.45
N HIS A 142 -17.07 -0.24 7.61
CA HIS A 142 -16.66 -0.78 8.90
C HIS A 142 -15.89 0.25 9.73
N CYS A 143 -15.93 0.14 11.04
CA CYS A 143 -15.28 1.05 11.99
C CYS A 143 -15.73 2.52 11.83
N GLN A 144 -17.03 2.74 11.69
CA GLN A 144 -17.62 4.08 11.69
C GLN A 144 -17.69 4.66 13.09
N ILE A 145 -17.63 5.97 13.17
CA ILE A 145 -17.84 6.73 14.41
C ILE A 145 -19.33 7.11 14.49
N PHE A 146 -20.01 6.67 15.52
CA PHE A 146 -21.46 6.85 15.66
C PHE A 146 -21.86 8.29 15.92
N ASP A 147 -21.21 9.00 16.81
CA ASP A 147 -21.55 10.37 17.19
C ASP A 147 -20.56 11.37 16.61
N GLN A 148 -20.75 11.73 15.33
CA GLN A 148 -19.88 12.67 14.64
C GLN A 148 -19.85 14.06 15.29
N LYS A 149 -20.97 14.52 15.86
CA LYS A 149 -21.03 15.83 16.53
C LYS A 149 -20.18 15.86 17.79
N LYS A 150 -20.26 14.82 18.59
CA LYS A 150 -19.47 14.68 19.82
C LYS A 150 -17.99 14.55 19.52
N ILE A 151 -17.64 13.75 18.50
CA ILE A 151 -16.26 13.59 18.07
C ILE A 151 -15.69 14.90 17.51
N ASN A 152 -16.44 15.65 16.72
CA ASN A 152 -15.97 16.93 16.20
C ASN A 152 -15.66 17.94 17.34
N LYS A 153 -16.51 18.02 18.36
CA LYS A 153 -16.23 18.84 19.56
C LYS A 153 -14.96 18.38 20.26
N TRP A 154 -14.75 17.08 20.40
CA TRP A 154 -13.56 16.52 21.02
C TRP A 154 -12.30 16.79 20.20
N ILE A 155 -12.34 16.68 18.86
CA ILE A 155 -11.24 16.99 17.94
C ILE A 155 -10.80 18.45 18.13
N ILE A 156 -11.74 19.37 18.15
CA ILE A 156 -11.46 20.80 18.36
C ILE A 156 -10.81 21.03 19.74
N LYS A 157 -11.40 20.46 20.81
CA LYS A 157 -10.88 20.56 22.19
C LYS A 157 -9.43 20.04 22.31
N LYS A 158 -9.05 19.03 21.50
CA LYS A 158 -7.71 18.41 21.51
C LYS A 158 -6.74 19.02 20.52
N ASP A 159 -7.12 20.08 19.82
CA ASP A 159 -6.32 20.74 18.79
C ASP A 159 -5.82 19.75 17.72
N LEU A 160 -6.73 18.90 17.24
CA LEU A 160 -6.47 17.94 16.19
C LEU A 160 -6.93 18.50 14.83
N THR A 161 -6.07 18.41 13.82
CA THR A 161 -6.45 18.77 12.46
C THR A 161 -7.02 17.55 11.73
N ILE A 162 -8.19 17.69 11.11
CA ILE A 162 -8.88 16.61 10.39
C ILE A 162 -8.27 16.45 8.99
N TYR A 163 -7.95 15.22 8.65
CA TYR A 163 -7.49 14.84 7.30
C TYR A 163 -8.28 13.65 6.77
N LYS A 164 -8.59 13.69 5.48
CA LYS A 164 -9.12 12.58 4.68
C LYS A 164 -7.99 12.04 3.80
N PRO A 165 -7.31 10.95 4.20
CA PRO A 165 -6.12 10.46 3.50
C PRO A 165 -6.36 10.18 2.02
N GLU A 166 -7.53 9.67 1.65
CA GLU A 166 -7.90 9.36 0.26
C GLU A 166 -7.97 10.60 -0.66
N LYS A 167 -8.12 11.80 -0.08
CA LYS A 167 -8.07 13.08 -0.83
C LYS A 167 -6.67 13.65 -0.99
N LEU A 168 -5.68 13.06 -0.34
CA LEU A 168 -4.29 13.50 -0.39
C LEU A 168 -3.51 12.69 -1.43
N SER A 169 -2.60 13.37 -2.14
CA SER A 169 -1.60 12.66 -2.94
C SER A 169 -0.69 11.83 -2.05
N PHE A 170 -0.10 10.76 -2.59
CA PHE A 170 0.78 9.87 -1.84
C PHE A 170 1.92 10.62 -1.13
N ASN A 171 2.59 11.55 -1.82
CA ASN A 171 3.65 12.36 -1.22
C ASN A 171 3.14 13.24 -0.07
N LYS A 172 1.93 13.79 -0.17
CA LYS A 172 1.30 14.55 0.92
C LYS A 172 0.98 13.65 2.11
N GLN A 173 0.52 12.42 1.87
CA GLN A 173 0.30 11.44 2.95
C GLN A 173 1.61 11.12 3.67
N ILE A 174 2.68 10.79 2.95
CA ILE A 174 4.00 10.53 3.55
C ILE A 174 4.45 11.73 4.39
N HIS A 175 4.37 12.94 3.85
CA HIS A 175 4.77 14.15 4.57
C HIS A 175 3.95 14.35 5.84
N LEU A 176 2.63 14.20 5.77
CA LEU A 176 1.72 14.33 6.90
C LEU A 176 2.11 13.38 8.04
N PHE A 177 2.27 12.08 7.72
CA PHE A 177 2.62 11.09 8.72
C PHE A 177 4.05 11.26 9.26
N ASN A 178 4.99 11.68 8.42
CA ASN A 178 6.39 11.91 8.84
C ASN A 178 6.54 13.12 9.77
N THR A 179 5.61 14.06 9.74
CA THR A 179 5.63 15.28 10.57
C THR A 179 4.63 15.27 11.72
N ALA A 180 3.76 14.27 11.79
CA ALA A 180 2.78 14.14 12.86
C ALA A 180 3.45 13.76 14.18
N SER A 181 3.02 14.41 15.27
CA SER A 181 3.36 14.05 16.65
C SER A 181 2.32 13.14 17.28
N VAL A 182 1.07 13.28 16.87
CA VAL A 182 -0.05 12.45 17.34
C VAL A 182 -0.95 12.11 16.17
N ILE A 183 -1.33 10.84 16.05
CA ILE A 183 -2.24 10.35 15.02
C ILE A 183 -3.38 9.61 15.71
N VAL A 184 -4.60 10.08 15.47
CA VAL A 184 -5.84 9.50 16.01
C VAL A 184 -6.79 9.19 14.86
N GLY A 185 -7.58 8.16 14.99
CA GLY A 185 -8.60 7.79 14.00
C GLY A 185 -9.21 6.43 14.28
N ALA A 186 -10.30 6.11 13.60
CA ALA A 186 -10.84 4.77 13.60
C ALA A 186 -9.98 3.81 12.78
N HIS A 187 -9.91 2.54 13.20
CA HIS A 187 -9.12 1.51 12.52
C HIS A 187 -9.37 1.47 11.01
N GLY A 188 -8.30 1.37 10.23
CA GLY A 188 -8.39 1.23 8.79
C GLY A 188 -7.06 1.31 8.04
N ALA A 189 -7.10 1.01 6.74
CA ALA A 189 -5.93 0.90 5.90
C ALA A 189 -5.06 2.19 5.83
N ALA A 190 -5.62 3.36 6.15
CA ALA A 190 -4.87 4.61 6.22
C ALA A 190 -3.74 4.56 7.26
N PHE A 191 -3.89 3.76 8.33
CA PHE A 191 -2.84 3.54 9.33
C PHE A 191 -1.61 2.81 8.80
N THR A 192 -1.66 2.22 7.62
CA THR A 192 -0.47 1.71 6.92
C THR A 192 0.63 2.79 6.84
N ASN A 193 0.24 4.06 6.70
CA ASN A 193 1.17 5.18 6.61
C ASN A 193 1.97 5.46 7.88
N ILE A 194 1.66 4.82 9.02
CA ILE A 194 2.48 4.89 10.25
C ILE A 194 3.92 4.44 9.98
N ILE A 195 4.15 3.57 9.00
CA ILE A 195 5.50 3.20 8.58
C ILE A 195 6.37 4.40 8.19
N PHE A 196 5.76 5.52 7.84
CA PHE A 196 6.45 6.75 7.47
C PHE A 196 6.67 7.73 8.64
N CYS A 197 6.12 7.45 9.82
CA CYS A 197 6.34 8.26 11.02
C CYS A 197 7.81 8.25 11.44
N LYS A 198 8.25 9.31 12.12
CA LYS A 198 9.52 9.29 12.85
C LYS A 198 9.38 8.33 14.03
N PRO A 199 10.46 7.66 14.43
CA PRO A 199 10.50 6.97 15.72
C PRO A 199 10.29 8.00 16.84
N GLY A 200 9.50 7.64 17.82
CA GLY A 200 9.21 8.46 18.99
C GLY A 200 8.55 7.62 20.05
#